data_e729335bcc513370befd51baf46b5730
#
_entry.id   e729335bcc513370befd51baf46b5730
#
_cell.length_a   1.000
_cell.length_b   1.000
_cell.length_c   1.000
_cell.angle_alpha   90.00
_cell.angle_beta   90.00
_cell.angle_gamma   90.00
#
_symmetry.space_group_name_H-M   'P 1'
#
loop_
_entity.id
_entity.type
_entity.pdbx_description
1 polymer ?
#
loop_
_entity_poly.entity_id
_entity_poly.type
_entity_poly.pdbx_seq_one_letter_code
_entity_poly.pdbx_strand_id
1 'polypeptide(L)'
;MQQPKSLSEKQWQRILDFIYSEIVMTPQQFMEKWGVTQEFIAELCRCDVKTVKRWLGEDRNYSPALRCHQWELALADLILKDFEGLPDNLKTLLCPNWKC
;
A
#
# COMPACT_ATOMS: atom_id res chain seq x y z
N MET A 1 -4.61 -20.65 14.88
CA MET A 1 -5.10 -19.26 14.73
C MET A 1 -6.60 -19.27 14.52
N GLN A 2 -7.30 -18.42 15.23
CA GLN A 2 -8.75 -18.37 15.15
C GLN A 2 -9.22 -17.44 14.05
N GLN A 3 -10.06 -17.94 13.15
CA GLN A 3 -10.58 -17.12 12.05
C GLN A 3 -11.71 -16.20 12.53
N PRO A 4 -11.97 -15.11 11.81
CA PRO A 4 -13.10 -14.24 12.13
C PRO A 4 -14.42 -14.98 12.05
N LYS A 5 -15.35 -14.62 12.94
CA LYS A 5 -16.62 -15.32 13.08
C LYS A 5 -17.50 -15.32 11.83
N SER A 6 -17.41 -14.27 11.03
CA SER A 6 -18.28 -14.09 9.86
C SER A 6 -17.74 -14.73 8.59
N LEU A 7 -16.57 -15.35 8.66
CA LEU A 7 -15.92 -15.94 7.50
C LEU A 7 -15.94 -17.46 7.55
N SER A 8 -16.23 -18.08 6.43
CA SER A 8 -16.04 -19.52 6.30
C SER A 8 -14.56 -19.85 6.22
N GLU A 9 -14.21 -21.10 6.45
CA GLU A 9 -12.83 -21.55 6.36
C GLU A 9 -12.26 -21.32 4.95
N LYS A 10 -13.07 -21.53 3.93
CA LYS A 10 -12.69 -21.31 2.54
C LYS A 10 -12.36 -19.84 2.28
N GLN A 11 -13.20 -18.93 2.77
CA GLN A 11 -12.97 -17.49 2.62
C GLN A 11 -11.71 -17.04 3.35
N TRP A 12 -11.51 -17.55 4.56
CA TRP A 12 -10.33 -17.25 5.36
C TRP A 12 -9.06 -17.72 4.66
N GLN A 13 -9.09 -18.91 4.10
CA GLN A 13 -7.94 -19.44 3.37
C GLN A 13 -7.60 -18.58 2.16
N ARG A 14 -8.60 -18.11 1.42
CA ARG A 14 -8.38 -17.21 0.28
C ARG A 14 -7.73 -15.90 0.69
N ILE A 15 -8.16 -15.36 1.82
CA ILE A 15 -7.57 -14.12 2.35
C ILE A 15 -6.10 -14.36 2.71
N LEU A 16 -5.79 -15.45 3.38
CA LEU A 16 -4.42 -15.79 3.73
C LEU A 16 -3.55 -15.99 2.50
N ASP A 17 -4.04 -16.71 1.51
CA ASP A 17 -3.31 -16.94 0.27
C ASP A 17 -3.00 -15.62 -0.44
N PHE A 18 -3.96 -14.72 -0.46
CA PHE A 18 -3.78 -13.41 -1.06
C PHE A 18 -2.74 -12.58 -0.30
N ILE A 19 -2.82 -12.57 1.02
CA ILE A 19 -1.87 -11.83 1.86
C ILE A 19 -0.45 -12.35 1.66
N TYR A 20 -0.27 -13.67 1.61
CA TYR A 20 1.07 -14.26 1.57
C TYR A 20 1.67 -14.32 0.17
N SER A 21 0.87 -14.25 -0.88
CA SER A 21 1.39 -14.44 -2.23
C SER A 21 1.23 -13.24 -3.16
N GLU A 22 0.24 -12.38 -2.95
CA GLU A 22 -0.09 -11.35 -3.93
C GLU A 22 -0.07 -9.91 -3.41
N ILE A 23 -0.11 -9.72 -2.10
CA ILE A 23 -0.13 -8.36 -1.54
C ILE A 23 1.29 -7.84 -1.37
N VAL A 24 1.95 -7.59 -2.48
CA VAL A 24 3.22 -6.87 -2.50
C VAL A 24 3.25 -5.97 -3.73
N MET A 25 3.80 -4.78 -3.57
CA MET A 25 3.97 -3.84 -4.66
C MET A 25 5.24 -3.04 -4.41
N THR A 26 6.11 -2.97 -5.41
CA THR A 26 7.34 -2.20 -5.27
C THR A 26 7.04 -0.70 -5.38
N PRO A 27 7.89 0.16 -4.81
CA PRO A 27 7.73 1.61 -4.98
C PRO A 27 7.70 2.03 -6.45
N GLN A 28 8.53 1.38 -7.28
CA GLN A 28 8.57 1.65 -8.72
C GLN A 28 7.21 1.36 -9.36
N GLN A 29 6.62 0.22 -9.06
CA GLN A 29 5.31 -0.16 -9.59
C GLN A 29 4.23 0.83 -9.16
N PHE A 30 4.26 1.23 -7.89
CA PHE A 30 3.27 2.16 -7.36
C PHE A 30 3.38 3.53 -8.02
N MET A 31 4.59 4.06 -8.14
CA MET A 31 4.82 5.36 -8.78
C MET A 31 4.39 5.35 -10.25
N GLU A 32 4.72 4.27 -10.95
CA GLU A 32 4.37 4.14 -12.36
C GLU A 32 2.86 4.08 -12.57
N LYS A 33 2.17 3.33 -11.70
CA LYS A 33 0.74 3.17 -11.81
C LYS A 33 -0.05 4.43 -11.44
N TRP A 34 0.35 5.11 -10.38
CA TRP A 34 -0.42 6.21 -9.82
C TRP A 34 0.16 7.60 -10.13
N GLY A 35 1.36 7.67 -10.69
CA GLY A 35 1.97 8.94 -11.04
C GLY A 35 2.26 9.83 -9.84
N VAL A 36 2.62 9.24 -8.71
CA VAL A 36 2.87 9.99 -7.48
C VAL A 36 4.34 10.33 -7.33
N THR A 37 4.63 11.25 -6.40
CA THR A 37 6.00 11.68 -6.14
C THR A 37 6.69 10.80 -5.11
N GLN A 38 8.02 10.96 -5.00
CA GLN A 38 8.79 10.29 -3.96
C GLN A 38 8.35 10.74 -2.57
N GLU A 39 8.02 12.01 -2.45
CA GLU A 39 7.50 12.58 -1.19
C GLU A 39 6.19 11.92 -0.79
N PHE A 40 5.32 11.62 -1.74
CA PHE A 40 4.08 10.91 -1.47
C PHE A 40 4.36 9.52 -0.91
N ILE A 41 5.28 8.79 -1.53
CA ILE A 41 5.66 7.45 -1.08
C ILE A 41 6.25 7.52 0.34
N ALA A 42 7.11 8.49 0.59
CA ALA A 42 7.73 8.67 1.91
C ALA A 42 6.68 8.91 2.99
N GLU A 43 5.71 9.75 2.70
CA GLU A 43 4.62 10.03 3.62
C GLU A 43 3.76 8.80 3.87
N LEU A 44 3.43 8.09 2.82
CA LEU A 44 2.62 6.87 2.90
C LEU A 44 3.29 5.79 3.75
N CYS A 45 4.58 5.59 3.55
CA CYS A 45 5.35 4.56 4.24
C CYS A 45 5.97 5.05 5.55
N ARG A 46 5.73 6.30 5.91
CA ARG A 46 6.23 6.91 7.16
C ARG A 46 7.75 6.83 7.28
N CYS A 47 8.43 7.16 6.20
CA CYS A 47 9.87 7.21 6.14
C CYS A 47 10.31 8.52 5.47
N ASP A 48 11.62 8.75 5.38
CA ASP A 48 12.11 9.95 4.73
C ASP A 48 12.32 9.72 3.23
N VAL A 49 12.46 10.81 2.49
CA VAL A 49 12.63 10.76 1.03
C VAL A 49 13.94 10.07 0.66
N LYS A 50 14.96 10.19 1.47
CA LYS A 50 16.24 9.51 1.22
C LYS A 50 16.07 7.99 1.15
N THR A 51 15.25 7.46 2.04
CA THR A 51 14.93 6.03 2.05
C THR A 51 14.24 5.62 0.75
N VAL A 52 13.27 6.42 0.30
CA VAL A 52 12.57 6.14 -0.95
C VAL A 52 13.53 6.19 -2.14
N LYS A 53 14.42 7.16 -2.17
CA LYS A 53 15.42 7.26 -3.23
C LYS A 53 16.32 6.03 -3.30
N ARG A 54 16.68 5.46 -2.14
CA ARG A 54 17.43 4.21 -2.09
C ARG A 54 16.62 3.04 -2.69
N TRP A 55 15.33 2.99 -2.39
CA TRP A 55 14.47 1.95 -2.96
C TRP A 55 14.38 2.04 -4.48
N LEU A 56 14.44 3.25 -5.01
CA LEU A 56 14.33 3.49 -6.44
C LEU A 56 15.67 3.39 -7.19
N GLY A 57 16.75 3.18 -6.46
CA GLY A 57 18.07 3.06 -7.06
C GLY A 57 18.69 4.38 -7.50
N GLU A 58 18.19 5.50 -7.01
CA GLU A 58 18.72 6.83 -7.34
C GLU A 58 19.93 7.19 -6.49
N ASP A 59 20.20 6.44 -5.45
CA ASP A 59 21.34 6.64 -4.57
C ASP A 59 22.33 5.48 -4.77
N ARG A 60 23.59 5.74 -4.41
CA ARG A 60 24.65 4.71 -4.48
C ARG A 60 24.34 3.51 -3.61
N ASN A 61 23.56 3.72 -2.57
CA ASN A 61 23.22 2.68 -1.60
C ASN A 61 21.86 2.06 -1.88
N TYR A 62 21.68 1.56 -3.11
CA TYR A 62 20.44 0.90 -3.46
C TYR A 62 20.09 -0.17 -2.43
N SER A 63 18.83 -0.15 -1.99
CA SER A 63 18.30 -1.13 -1.05
C SER A 63 16.82 -1.30 -1.36
N PRO A 64 16.35 -2.52 -1.61
CA PRO A 64 14.94 -2.72 -1.91
C PRO A 64 14.08 -2.40 -0.68
N ALA A 65 12.85 -1.98 -0.93
CA ALA A 65 11.89 -1.74 0.13
C ALA A 65 11.64 -3.02 0.92
N LEU A 66 11.48 -2.90 2.22
CA LEU A 66 11.13 -4.03 3.06
C LEU A 66 9.73 -4.53 2.69
N ARG A 67 9.46 -5.80 2.99
CA ARG A 67 8.18 -6.41 2.68
C ARG A 67 7.00 -5.65 3.33
N CYS A 68 7.20 -5.14 4.54
CA CYS A 68 6.16 -4.35 5.22
C CYS A 68 5.80 -3.10 4.43
N HIS A 69 6.76 -2.42 3.83
CA HIS A 69 6.52 -1.25 3.00
C HIS A 69 5.87 -1.62 1.68
N GLN A 70 6.28 -2.74 1.08
CA GLN A 70 5.64 -3.23 -0.13
C GLN A 70 4.18 -3.61 0.13
N TRP A 71 3.90 -4.15 1.29
CA TRP A 71 2.54 -4.47 1.72
C TRP A 71 1.71 -3.20 1.89
N GLU A 72 2.29 -2.16 2.50
CA GLU A 72 1.63 -0.86 2.64
C GLU A 72 1.25 -0.26 1.30
N LEU A 73 2.17 -0.33 0.33
CA LEU A 73 1.92 0.18 -1.02
C LEU A 73 0.82 -0.61 -1.72
N ALA A 74 0.84 -1.93 -1.58
CA ALA A 74 -0.20 -2.78 -2.17
C ALA A 74 -1.57 -2.49 -1.57
N LEU A 75 -1.63 -2.27 -0.26
CA LEU A 75 -2.87 -1.92 0.42
C LEU A 75 -3.39 -0.56 -0.05
N ALA A 76 -2.50 0.41 -0.19
CA ALA A 76 -2.86 1.72 -0.71
C ALA A 76 -3.39 1.62 -2.15
N ASP A 77 -2.79 0.75 -2.97
CA ASP A 77 -3.26 0.50 -4.32
C ASP A 77 -4.70 0.01 -4.34
N LEU A 78 -5.03 -0.94 -3.47
CA LEU A 78 -6.40 -1.44 -3.36
C LEU A 78 -7.38 -0.36 -2.95
N ILE A 79 -7.01 0.47 -1.98
CA ILE A 79 -7.85 1.55 -1.49
C ILE A 79 -8.07 2.59 -2.58
N LEU A 80 -7.01 2.98 -3.30
CA LEU A 80 -7.11 3.97 -4.36
C LEU A 80 -7.95 3.48 -5.54
N LYS A 81 -7.86 2.21 -5.86
CA LYS A 81 -8.66 1.63 -6.95
C LYS A 81 -10.15 1.75 -6.70
N ASP A 82 -10.57 1.64 -5.46
CA ASP A 82 -11.97 1.60 -5.09
C ASP A 82 -12.37 2.81 -4.24
N PHE A 83 -11.63 3.90 -4.39
CA PHE A 83 -11.80 5.08 -3.55
C PHE A 83 -13.23 5.60 -3.58
N GLU A 84 -13.82 5.66 -4.76
CA GLU A 84 -15.18 6.17 -4.91
C GLU A 84 -16.24 5.29 -4.21
N GLY A 85 -15.93 4.02 -4.04
CA GLY A 85 -16.81 3.09 -3.34
C GLY A 85 -16.69 3.11 -1.82
N LEU A 86 -15.73 3.86 -1.29
CA LEU A 86 -15.51 3.91 0.15
C LEU A 86 -16.56 4.78 0.84
N PRO A 87 -16.95 4.45 2.10
CA PRO A 87 -17.78 5.34 2.90
C PRO A 87 -17.13 6.71 3.09
N ASP A 88 -17.95 7.75 3.21
CA ASP A 88 -17.45 9.13 3.34
C ASP A 88 -16.51 9.31 4.53
N ASN A 89 -16.82 8.69 5.66
CA ASN A 89 -15.98 8.82 6.85
C ASN A 89 -14.59 8.21 6.61
N LEU A 90 -14.51 7.14 5.84
CA LEU A 90 -13.24 6.51 5.52
C LEU A 90 -12.45 7.34 4.50
N LYS A 91 -13.14 7.90 3.50
CA LYS A 91 -12.49 8.81 2.55
C LYS A 91 -11.87 10.00 3.26
N THR A 92 -12.59 10.58 4.20
CA THR A 92 -12.11 11.74 4.97
C THR A 92 -10.89 11.38 5.81
N LEU A 93 -10.87 10.17 6.38
CA LEU A 93 -9.75 9.71 7.18
C LEU A 93 -8.49 9.51 6.33
N LEU A 94 -8.64 8.93 5.15
CA LEU A 94 -7.52 8.63 4.27
C LEU A 94 -7.04 9.84 3.48
N CYS A 95 -7.95 10.72 3.13
CA CYS A 95 -7.66 11.91 2.31
C CYS A 95 -8.55 13.06 2.73
N PRO A 96 -8.16 13.83 3.75
CA PRO A 96 -9.02 14.88 4.32
C PRO A 96 -9.50 15.92 3.29
N ASN A 97 -8.76 16.10 2.20
CA ASN A 97 -9.08 17.10 1.18
C ASN A 97 -9.80 16.52 -0.05
N TRP A 98 -10.33 15.32 0.05
CA TRP A 98 -10.92 14.68 -1.12
C TRP A 98 -12.15 15.40 -1.66
N LYS A 99 -12.79 16.19 -0.84
CA LYS A 99 -13.97 16.97 -1.24
C LYS A 99 -13.63 18.27 -1.97
N CYS A 100 -12.37 18.65 -1.98
CA CYS A 100 -11.93 19.89 -2.61
C CYS A 100 -12.00 19.89 -4.14
#